data_b9fa4dceaea1d140dc8e4512bad1f5a3
#
_entry.id   b9fa4dceaea1d140dc8e4512bad1f5a3
#
_cell.length_a   1.000
_cell.length_b   1.000
_cell.length_c   1.000
_cell.angle_alpha   90.00
_cell.angle_beta   90.00
_cell.angle_gamma   90.00
#
_symmetry.space_group_name_H-M   'P 1'
#
loop_
_entity.id
_entity.type
_entity.pdbx_description
1 polymer ?
#
loop_
_entity_poly.entity_id
_entity_poly.type
_entity_poly.pdbx_seq_one_letter_code
_entity_poly.pdbx_strand_id
1 'polypeptide(L)'
;MIHFHGGPITPDTCALKAWKGRHAFISFANPAQIDLASEVTQSFALDNGAFTFWTKNKAVDWNEYYRFVERWGNHPRFSFAVIPDVIGGTSEENDALIAAWPHGKFIGAPVWHMNEPDERFIRLCHEFPRVCIGSMGEYDAKRPRACRAKLRDLIRHVVDQYGYPITKIHGLRMLNKDIFTHVPLSSADSTNVAR
;
A
#
# COMPACT_ATOMS: atom_id res chain seq x y z
N MET A 1 9.72 -6.61 9.39
CA MET A 1 8.60 -6.07 8.59
C MET A 1 8.06 -4.81 9.28
N ILE A 2 7.75 -3.75 8.53
CA ILE A 2 7.13 -2.53 9.04
C ILE A 2 5.62 -2.71 9.09
N HIS A 3 5.00 -2.39 10.24
CA HIS A 3 3.56 -2.39 10.43
C HIS A 3 3.03 -0.97 10.35
N PHE A 4 2.29 -0.65 9.29
CA PHE A 4 1.61 0.63 9.14
C PHE A 4 0.20 0.55 9.75
N HIS A 5 -0.14 1.50 10.60
CA HIS A 5 -1.47 1.62 11.19
C HIS A 5 -2.29 2.66 10.44
N GLY A 6 -3.38 2.21 9.82
CA GLY A 6 -4.27 3.07 9.04
C GLY A 6 -5.08 4.03 9.92
N GLY A 7 -5.25 5.25 9.42
CA GLY A 7 -6.13 6.26 9.99
C GLY A 7 -7.47 6.39 9.23
N PRO A 8 -8.38 7.26 9.73
CA PRO A 8 -8.27 8.02 10.96
C PRO A 8 -8.52 7.17 12.22
N ILE A 9 -7.90 7.57 13.34
CA ILE A 9 -8.10 6.97 14.66
C ILE A 9 -8.71 8.03 15.58
N THR A 10 -9.90 7.80 16.08
CA THR A 10 -10.67 8.77 16.87
C THR A 10 -10.79 8.32 18.33
N PRO A 11 -10.60 9.21 19.31
CA PRO A 11 -10.13 10.60 19.20
C PRO A 11 -8.61 10.72 18.94
N ASP A 12 -8.10 11.93 18.70
CA ASP A 12 -6.68 12.18 18.44
C ASP A 12 -5.73 11.68 19.53
N THR A 13 -6.20 11.65 20.78
CA THR A 13 -5.44 11.05 21.89
C THR A 13 -5.20 9.55 21.71
N CYS A 14 -6.12 8.84 21.05
CA CYS A 14 -5.96 7.44 20.67
C CYS A 14 -5.01 7.32 19.46
N ALA A 15 -5.13 8.21 18.48
CA ALA A 15 -4.22 8.29 17.34
C ALA A 15 -2.77 8.53 17.82
N LEU A 16 -2.56 9.47 18.72
CA LEU A 16 -1.27 9.73 19.33
C LEU A 16 -0.67 8.49 20.00
N LYS A 17 -1.46 7.75 20.78
CA LYS A 17 -1.00 6.51 21.45
C LYS A 17 -0.68 5.40 20.46
N ALA A 18 -1.47 5.28 19.38
CA ALA A 18 -1.29 4.25 18.36
C ALA A 18 -0.07 4.53 17.46
N TRP A 19 0.21 5.80 17.16
CA TRP A 19 1.19 6.20 16.17
C TRP A 19 2.53 6.66 16.73
N LYS A 20 2.59 7.15 17.97
CA LYS A 20 3.86 7.64 18.57
C LYS A 20 4.95 6.58 18.48
N GLY A 21 6.03 6.91 17.75
CA GLY A 21 7.17 6.02 17.52
C GLY A 21 6.88 4.79 16.66
N ARG A 22 5.75 4.79 15.92
CA ARG A 22 5.36 3.72 14.99
C ARG A 22 5.16 4.28 13.58
N HIS A 23 4.41 3.59 12.71
CA HIS A 23 4.24 3.95 11.32
C HIS A 23 2.75 4.14 10.99
N ALA A 24 2.41 5.22 10.29
CA ALA A 24 1.04 5.54 9.89
C ALA A 24 0.81 5.32 8.38
N PHE A 25 -0.40 4.87 8.03
CA PHE A 25 -0.88 4.77 6.66
C PHE A 25 -2.06 5.72 6.50
N ILE A 26 -1.86 6.82 5.79
CA ILE A 26 -2.81 7.93 5.70
C ILE A 26 -3.49 7.91 4.34
N SER A 27 -4.81 7.70 4.36
CA SER A 27 -5.59 7.66 3.12
C SER A 27 -5.95 9.06 2.64
N PHE A 28 -5.74 9.33 1.34
CA PHE A 28 -6.21 10.55 0.69
C PHE A 28 -7.73 10.73 0.77
N ALA A 29 -8.48 9.65 0.84
CA ALA A 29 -9.93 9.72 1.06
C ALA A 29 -10.33 10.29 2.44
N ASN A 30 -9.41 10.32 3.41
CA ASN A 30 -9.61 10.89 4.74
C ASN A 30 -8.28 11.34 5.37
N PRO A 31 -7.69 12.47 4.91
CA PRO A 31 -6.35 12.90 5.29
C PRO A 31 -6.29 13.72 6.58
N ALA A 32 -7.41 13.88 7.31
CA ALA A 32 -7.55 14.86 8.41
C ALA A 32 -6.47 14.79 9.51
N GLN A 33 -5.83 13.63 9.71
CA GLN A 33 -4.82 13.44 10.76
C GLN A 33 -3.38 13.37 10.22
N ILE A 34 -3.13 13.83 9.00
CA ILE A 34 -1.79 13.76 8.40
C ILE A 34 -0.77 14.61 9.16
N ASP A 35 -1.17 15.79 9.65
CA ASP A 35 -0.30 16.68 10.42
C ASP A 35 0.16 15.97 11.72
N LEU A 36 -0.78 15.39 12.47
CA LEU A 36 -0.45 14.60 13.66
C LEU A 36 0.46 13.41 13.32
N ALA A 37 0.13 12.65 12.28
CA ALA A 37 0.94 11.51 11.86
C ALA A 37 2.37 11.93 11.49
N SER A 38 2.53 13.03 10.75
CA SER A 38 3.83 13.54 10.32
C SER A 38 4.73 13.95 11.50
N GLU A 39 4.14 14.41 12.61
CA GLU A 39 4.89 14.82 13.79
C GLU A 39 5.29 13.68 14.72
N VAL A 40 4.39 12.67 14.90
CA VAL A 40 4.57 11.71 15.99
C VAL A 40 5.07 10.32 15.53
N THR A 41 4.98 10.01 14.24
CA THR A 41 5.40 8.69 13.73
C THR A 41 6.89 8.60 13.44
N GLN A 42 7.42 7.39 13.32
CA GLN A 42 8.76 7.16 12.74
C GLN A 42 8.73 7.37 11.23
N SER A 43 7.68 6.91 10.56
CA SER A 43 7.40 7.20 9.16
C SER A 43 5.91 7.10 8.87
N PHE A 44 5.50 7.73 7.76
CA PHE A 44 4.16 7.58 7.22
C PHE A 44 4.20 7.28 5.72
N ALA A 45 3.19 6.59 5.25
CA ALA A 45 2.95 6.36 3.83
C ALA A 45 1.56 6.87 3.45
N LEU A 46 1.37 7.21 2.17
CA LEU A 46 0.13 7.76 1.65
C LEU A 46 -0.59 6.71 0.82
N ASP A 47 -1.83 6.43 1.20
CA ASP A 47 -2.77 5.61 0.42
C ASP A 47 -3.58 6.52 -0.51
N ASN A 48 -3.77 6.08 -1.75
CA ASN A 48 -4.53 6.83 -2.76
C ASN A 48 -6.04 6.92 -2.48
N GLY A 49 -6.56 6.07 -1.60
CA GLY A 49 -7.98 6.06 -1.22
C GLY A 49 -8.91 5.36 -2.23
N ALA A 50 -8.38 4.75 -3.30
CA ALA A 50 -9.17 4.16 -4.38
C ALA A 50 -10.28 3.25 -3.86
N PHE A 51 -10.00 2.37 -2.91
CA PHE A 51 -11.00 1.48 -2.34
C PHE A 51 -12.14 2.23 -1.63
N THR A 52 -11.84 3.32 -0.92
CA THR A 52 -12.85 4.12 -0.23
C THR A 52 -13.73 4.88 -1.22
N PHE A 53 -13.15 5.45 -2.26
CA PHE A 53 -13.89 6.13 -3.32
C PHE A 53 -14.76 5.14 -4.09
N TRP A 54 -14.23 3.98 -4.46
CA TRP A 54 -14.96 2.91 -5.13
C TRP A 54 -16.18 2.44 -4.32
N THR A 55 -16.00 2.15 -3.02
CA THR A 55 -17.11 1.70 -2.14
C THR A 55 -18.18 2.76 -1.94
N LYS A 56 -17.82 4.04 -2.05
CA LYS A 56 -18.75 5.18 -1.94
C LYS A 56 -19.31 5.65 -3.28
N ASN A 57 -18.94 4.97 -4.37
CA ASN A 57 -19.28 5.35 -5.76
C ASN A 57 -18.96 6.83 -6.05
N LYS A 58 -17.76 7.28 -5.64
CA LYS A 58 -17.29 8.66 -5.85
C LYS A 58 -16.19 8.68 -6.89
N ALA A 59 -16.30 9.61 -7.85
CA ALA A 59 -15.19 9.94 -8.74
C ALA A 59 -14.02 10.57 -7.98
N VAL A 60 -12.81 10.33 -8.45
CA VAL A 60 -11.57 10.87 -7.86
C VAL A 60 -10.89 11.76 -8.89
N ASP A 61 -10.50 12.95 -8.48
CA ASP A 61 -9.53 13.77 -9.24
C ASP A 61 -8.11 13.38 -8.77
N TRP A 62 -7.42 12.60 -9.60
CA TRP A 62 -6.05 12.17 -9.31
C TRP A 62 -5.07 13.35 -9.29
N ASN A 63 -5.36 14.48 -9.94
CA ASN A 63 -4.50 15.66 -9.85
C ASN A 63 -4.50 16.25 -8.43
N GLU A 64 -5.61 16.16 -7.70
CA GLU A 64 -5.63 16.55 -6.28
C GLU A 64 -4.79 15.60 -5.43
N TYR A 65 -4.83 14.30 -5.71
CA TYR A 65 -3.96 13.36 -5.05
C TYR A 65 -2.48 13.60 -5.37
N TYR A 66 -2.14 13.91 -6.62
CA TYR A 66 -0.76 14.23 -6.99
C TYR A 66 -0.23 15.46 -6.24
N ARG A 67 -1.04 16.53 -6.13
CA ARG A 67 -0.68 17.71 -5.32
C ARG A 67 -0.54 17.37 -3.82
N PHE A 68 -1.36 16.46 -3.32
CA PHE A 68 -1.24 15.97 -1.95
C PHE A 68 0.07 15.21 -1.72
N VAL A 69 0.47 14.36 -2.66
CA VAL A 69 1.76 13.65 -2.62
C VAL A 69 2.94 14.62 -2.74
N GLU A 70 2.85 15.61 -3.64
CA GLU A 70 3.88 16.64 -3.79
C GLU A 70 4.13 17.41 -2.48
N ARG A 71 3.05 17.78 -1.80
CA ARG A 71 3.14 18.48 -0.50
C ARG A 71 3.87 17.67 0.57
N TRP A 72 3.67 16.36 0.63
CA TRP A 72 4.16 15.51 1.70
C TRP A 72 5.39 14.67 1.32
N GLY A 73 5.65 14.49 0.03
CA GLY A 73 6.71 13.60 -0.47
C GLY A 73 8.13 14.00 -0.09
N ASN A 74 8.35 15.28 0.23
CA ASN A 74 9.64 15.78 0.72
C ASN A 74 9.77 15.79 2.26
N HIS A 75 8.74 15.32 2.98
CA HIS A 75 8.79 15.29 4.43
C HIS A 75 9.80 14.23 4.91
N PRO A 76 10.67 14.51 5.93
CA PRO A 76 11.72 13.58 6.37
C PRO A 76 11.21 12.20 6.81
N ARG A 77 9.96 12.10 7.24
CA ARG A 77 9.33 10.85 7.68
C ARG A 77 8.44 10.20 6.61
N PHE A 78 8.38 10.79 5.41
CA PHE A 78 7.66 10.18 4.30
C PHE A 78 8.35 8.89 3.85
N SER A 79 7.58 7.83 3.58
CA SER A 79 8.11 6.54 3.16
C SER A 79 7.82 6.24 1.69
N PHE A 80 6.56 6.31 1.29
CA PHE A 80 6.10 6.11 -0.09
C PHE A 80 4.64 6.54 -0.24
N ALA A 81 4.20 6.70 -1.49
CA ALA A 81 2.80 6.89 -1.84
C ALA A 81 2.33 5.74 -2.75
N VAL A 82 1.11 5.27 -2.54
CA VAL A 82 0.48 4.27 -3.42
C VAL A 82 0.08 4.97 -4.71
N ILE A 83 0.57 4.51 -5.86
CA ILE A 83 0.14 5.01 -7.17
C ILE A 83 -1.37 4.75 -7.35
N PRO A 84 -2.16 5.66 -7.94
CA PRO A 84 -3.57 5.42 -8.23
C PRO A 84 -3.82 4.08 -8.92
N ASP A 85 -4.90 3.42 -8.53
CA ASP A 85 -5.34 2.15 -9.11
C ASP A 85 -6.86 2.10 -9.30
N VAL A 86 -7.33 1.25 -10.19
CA VAL A 86 -8.74 0.97 -10.44
C VAL A 86 -9.11 -0.35 -9.78
N ILE A 87 -9.95 -0.27 -8.76
CA ILE A 87 -10.43 -1.47 -8.04
C ILE A 87 -11.33 -2.29 -8.97
N GLY A 88 -10.91 -3.52 -9.28
CA GLY A 88 -11.62 -4.39 -10.24
C GLY A 88 -11.45 -4.00 -11.70
N GLY A 89 -10.56 -3.04 -11.99
CA GLY A 89 -10.17 -2.68 -13.34
C GLY A 89 -9.24 -3.68 -14.02
N THR A 90 -8.90 -3.41 -15.27
CA THR A 90 -7.95 -4.22 -16.04
C THR A 90 -6.50 -3.84 -15.74
N SER A 91 -5.56 -4.70 -16.15
CA SER A 91 -4.13 -4.41 -16.06
C SER A 91 -3.74 -3.18 -16.87
N GLU A 92 -4.37 -2.98 -18.03
CA GLU A 92 -4.12 -1.86 -18.93
C GLU A 92 -4.59 -0.52 -18.31
N GLU A 93 -5.75 -0.51 -17.65
CA GLU A 93 -6.24 0.66 -16.92
C GLU A 93 -5.29 1.04 -15.78
N ASN A 94 -4.82 0.06 -15.03
CA ASN A 94 -3.87 0.26 -13.95
C ASN A 94 -2.49 0.70 -14.48
N ASP A 95 -2.02 0.15 -15.59
CA ASP A 95 -0.76 0.55 -16.21
C ASP A 95 -0.83 1.98 -16.80
N ALA A 96 -1.98 2.41 -17.30
CA ALA A 96 -2.19 3.79 -17.73
C ALA A 96 -2.04 4.79 -16.57
N LEU A 97 -2.53 4.44 -15.36
CA LEU A 97 -2.35 5.26 -14.16
C LEU A 97 -0.90 5.28 -13.69
N ILE A 98 -0.18 4.17 -13.81
CA ILE A 98 1.26 4.12 -13.53
C ILE A 98 2.02 5.03 -14.50
N ALA A 99 1.70 4.99 -15.80
CA ALA A 99 2.32 5.84 -16.82
C ALA A 99 2.04 7.33 -16.60
N ALA A 100 0.87 7.67 -16.07
CA ALA A 100 0.48 9.04 -15.73
C ALA A 100 1.06 9.56 -14.40
N TRP A 101 1.75 8.71 -13.61
CA TRP A 101 2.29 9.07 -12.30
C TRP A 101 3.45 10.08 -12.41
N PRO A 102 3.32 11.30 -11.82
CA PRO A 102 4.28 12.38 -12.08
C PRO A 102 5.51 12.38 -11.15
N HIS A 103 5.49 11.62 -10.05
CA HIS A 103 6.50 11.76 -8.98
C HIS A 103 7.64 10.73 -9.04
N GLY A 104 7.70 9.92 -10.10
CA GLY A 104 8.75 8.92 -10.28
C GLY A 104 8.62 7.68 -9.37
N LYS A 105 9.39 6.65 -9.75
CA LYS A 105 9.29 5.31 -9.17
C LYS A 105 9.79 5.17 -7.71
N PHE A 106 10.60 6.10 -7.23
CA PHE A 106 11.13 6.05 -5.86
C PHE A 106 10.15 6.59 -4.83
N ILE A 107 9.21 7.44 -5.26
CA ILE A 107 8.13 7.98 -4.44
C ILE A 107 6.89 7.10 -4.52
N GLY A 108 6.57 6.62 -5.75
CA GLY A 108 5.38 5.84 -6.02
C GLY A 108 5.58 4.34 -5.87
N ALA A 109 4.56 3.65 -5.35
CA ALA A 109 4.46 2.19 -5.31
C ALA A 109 3.20 1.75 -6.08
N PRO A 110 3.35 1.08 -7.23
CA PRO A 110 2.20 0.59 -8.01
C PRO A 110 1.47 -0.53 -7.27
N VAL A 111 0.20 -0.70 -7.58
CA VAL A 111 -0.62 -1.80 -7.05
C VAL A 111 -0.72 -2.92 -8.10
N TRP A 112 -0.46 -4.14 -7.65
CA TRP A 112 -0.86 -5.36 -8.33
C TRP A 112 -1.99 -6.03 -7.53
N HIS A 113 -3.12 -6.26 -8.19
CA HIS A 113 -4.23 -6.98 -7.59
C HIS A 113 -4.06 -8.49 -7.82
N MET A 114 -4.31 -9.30 -6.81
CA MET A 114 -4.03 -10.74 -6.84
C MET A 114 -4.86 -11.54 -7.87
N ASN A 115 -5.84 -10.93 -8.53
CA ASN A 115 -6.61 -11.47 -9.65
C ASN A 115 -6.06 -11.07 -11.02
N GLU A 116 -5.05 -10.19 -11.08
CA GLU A 116 -4.36 -9.83 -12.32
C GLU A 116 -3.33 -10.90 -12.70
N PRO A 117 -2.82 -10.89 -13.96
CA PRO A 117 -1.77 -11.81 -14.41
C PRO A 117 -0.52 -11.74 -13.52
N ASP A 118 0.07 -12.90 -13.25
CA ASP A 118 1.27 -13.04 -12.42
C ASP A 118 2.49 -12.37 -13.07
N GLU A 119 2.55 -12.37 -14.41
CA GLU A 119 3.58 -11.69 -15.19
C GLU A 119 3.61 -10.19 -14.93
N ARG A 120 2.45 -9.57 -14.68
CA ARG A 120 2.37 -8.15 -14.31
C ARG A 120 3.06 -7.89 -12.97
N PHE A 121 2.83 -8.74 -11.97
CA PHE A 121 3.53 -8.62 -10.68
C PHE A 121 5.05 -8.72 -10.85
N ILE A 122 5.51 -9.72 -11.59
CA ILE A 122 6.93 -9.94 -11.84
C ILE A 122 7.55 -8.72 -12.53
N ARG A 123 6.91 -8.19 -13.57
CA ARG A 123 7.34 -6.98 -14.27
C ARG A 123 7.45 -5.79 -13.32
N LEU A 124 6.40 -5.51 -12.54
CA LEU A 124 6.40 -4.39 -11.59
C LEU A 124 7.51 -4.52 -10.54
N CYS A 125 7.83 -5.74 -10.08
CA CYS A 125 8.93 -5.97 -9.14
C CYS A 125 10.31 -5.66 -9.73
N HIS A 126 10.48 -5.81 -11.05
CA HIS A 126 11.73 -5.42 -11.74
C HIS A 126 11.81 -3.92 -12.04
N GLU A 127 10.67 -3.26 -12.23
CA GLU A 127 10.61 -1.84 -12.59
C GLU A 127 10.63 -0.90 -11.39
N PHE A 128 10.07 -1.32 -10.25
CA PHE A 128 9.86 -0.46 -9.08
C PHE A 128 10.59 -0.96 -7.83
N PRO A 129 11.15 -0.04 -7.03
CA PRO A 129 11.80 -0.39 -5.76
C PRO A 129 10.79 -0.80 -4.67
N ARG A 130 9.49 -0.60 -4.92
CA ARG A 130 8.39 -1.05 -4.06
C ARG A 130 7.16 -1.36 -4.90
N VAL A 131 6.46 -2.46 -4.55
CA VAL A 131 5.18 -2.86 -5.15
C VAL A 131 4.18 -3.12 -4.02
N CYS A 132 2.95 -2.65 -4.18
CA CYS A 132 1.84 -2.94 -3.29
C CYS A 132 1.04 -4.13 -3.82
N ILE A 133 0.61 -5.02 -2.93
CA ILE A 133 -0.27 -6.14 -3.26
C ILE A 133 -1.67 -5.84 -2.73
N GLY A 134 -2.65 -5.77 -3.63
CA GLY A 134 -4.07 -5.68 -3.32
C GLY A 134 -4.72 -7.07 -3.24
N SER A 135 -5.23 -7.44 -2.07
CA SER A 135 -5.97 -8.70 -1.91
C SER A 135 -7.39 -8.57 -2.44
N MET A 136 -7.81 -9.50 -3.33
CA MET A 136 -9.15 -9.49 -3.91
C MET A 136 -9.72 -10.91 -4.07
N GLY A 137 -11.05 -11.01 -4.07
CA GLY A 137 -11.79 -12.22 -4.41
C GLY A 137 -11.43 -13.42 -3.55
N GLU A 138 -10.99 -14.50 -4.18
CA GLU A 138 -10.59 -15.73 -3.51
C GLU A 138 -9.28 -15.57 -2.69
N TYR A 139 -8.46 -14.56 -3.02
CA TYR A 139 -7.20 -14.24 -2.35
C TYR A 139 -7.35 -13.10 -1.32
N ASP A 140 -8.58 -12.82 -0.86
CA ASP A 140 -8.80 -11.85 0.22
C ASP A 140 -7.98 -12.23 1.48
N ALA A 141 -7.43 -11.24 2.16
CA ALA A 141 -6.65 -11.43 3.38
C ALA A 141 -7.42 -12.13 4.52
N LYS A 142 -8.76 -12.20 4.42
CA LYS A 142 -9.62 -13.02 5.28
C LYS A 142 -9.54 -14.52 4.96
N ARG A 143 -8.96 -14.88 3.81
CA ARG A 143 -8.69 -16.26 3.40
C ARG A 143 -7.17 -16.51 3.35
N PRO A 144 -6.48 -16.46 4.48
CA PRO A 144 -5.02 -16.35 4.52
C PRO A 144 -4.30 -17.56 3.89
N ARG A 145 -4.92 -18.74 3.85
CA ARG A 145 -4.31 -19.93 3.23
C ARG A 145 -4.13 -19.76 1.73
N ALA A 146 -5.19 -19.37 0.99
CA ALA A 146 -5.14 -19.16 -0.46
C ALA A 146 -4.22 -17.99 -0.83
N CYS A 147 -4.38 -16.86 -0.14
CA CYS A 147 -3.53 -15.69 -0.29
C CYS A 147 -2.05 -16.04 -0.11
N ARG A 148 -1.70 -16.71 0.98
CA ARG A 148 -0.33 -17.12 1.29
C ARG A 148 0.24 -18.09 0.27
N ALA A 149 -0.53 -19.09 -0.17
CA ALA A 149 -0.07 -20.08 -1.15
C ALA A 149 0.31 -19.37 -2.47
N LYS A 150 -0.59 -18.55 -3.03
CA LYS A 150 -0.31 -17.79 -4.25
C LYS A 150 0.90 -16.88 -4.09
N LEU A 151 0.99 -16.11 -3.01
CA LEU A 151 2.12 -15.19 -2.81
C LEU A 151 3.45 -15.92 -2.66
N ARG A 152 3.49 -17.06 -1.97
CA ARG A 152 4.73 -17.84 -1.85
C ARG A 152 5.22 -18.38 -3.19
N ASP A 153 4.31 -18.85 -4.03
CA ASP A 153 4.67 -19.36 -5.35
C ASP A 153 5.14 -18.22 -6.26
N LEU A 154 4.48 -17.08 -6.20
CA LEU A 154 4.79 -15.93 -7.04
C LEU A 154 6.10 -15.23 -6.66
N ILE A 155 6.36 -15.04 -5.37
CA ILE A 155 7.56 -14.33 -4.88
C ILE A 155 8.85 -15.08 -5.23
N ARG A 156 8.81 -16.40 -5.43
CA ARG A 156 9.99 -17.18 -5.87
C ARG A 156 10.56 -16.70 -7.21
N HIS A 157 9.74 -16.05 -8.05
CA HIS A 157 10.16 -15.53 -9.35
C HIS A 157 10.80 -14.13 -9.27
N VAL A 158 10.77 -13.50 -8.10
CA VAL A 158 11.26 -12.13 -7.87
C VAL A 158 12.20 -12.06 -6.65
N VAL A 159 13.06 -13.05 -6.53
CA VAL A 159 14.13 -13.10 -5.51
C VAL A 159 15.51 -13.04 -6.14
N ASP A 160 16.47 -12.53 -5.39
CA ASP A 160 17.88 -12.53 -5.76
C ASP A 160 18.53 -13.92 -5.57
N GLN A 161 19.82 -14.01 -5.85
CA GLN A 161 20.62 -15.24 -5.70
C GLN A 161 20.68 -15.77 -4.25
N TYR A 162 20.30 -14.95 -3.27
CA TYR A 162 20.27 -15.31 -1.84
C TYR A 162 18.85 -15.61 -1.35
N GLY A 163 17.86 -15.53 -2.23
CA GLY A 163 16.46 -15.78 -1.90
C GLY A 163 15.71 -14.61 -1.28
N TYR A 164 16.26 -13.38 -1.32
CA TYR A 164 15.58 -12.19 -0.87
C TYR A 164 14.79 -11.54 -2.01
N PRO A 165 13.56 -11.01 -1.74
CA PRO A 165 12.82 -10.27 -2.75
C PRO A 165 13.65 -9.10 -3.33
N ILE A 166 13.69 -8.97 -4.66
CA ILE A 166 14.43 -7.93 -5.36
C ILE A 166 13.82 -6.53 -5.19
N THR A 167 12.59 -6.46 -4.71
CA THR A 167 11.84 -5.22 -4.43
C THR A 167 11.19 -5.27 -3.05
N LYS A 168 10.85 -4.12 -2.49
CA LYS A 168 10.08 -4.03 -1.25
C LYS A 168 8.62 -4.33 -1.54
N ILE A 169 8.05 -5.36 -0.92
CA ILE A 169 6.66 -5.75 -1.10
C ILE A 169 5.83 -5.24 0.08
N HIS A 170 4.79 -4.45 -0.22
CA HIS A 170 3.83 -3.96 0.75
C HIS A 170 2.48 -4.66 0.57
N GLY A 171 1.96 -5.28 1.63
CA GLY A 171 0.65 -5.93 1.61
C GLY A 171 -0.46 -4.98 2.07
N LEU A 172 -1.32 -4.51 1.14
CA LEU A 172 -2.47 -3.66 1.46
C LEU A 172 -3.51 -4.45 2.26
N ARG A 173 -3.83 -3.99 3.47
CA ARG A 173 -4.73 -4.64 4.43
C ARG A 173 -4.30 -6.07 4.82
N MET A 174 -3.03 -6.39 4.65
CA MET A 174 -2.48 -7.73 4.90
C MET A 174 -1.75 -7.84 6.25
N LEU A 175 -1.99 -6.97 7.20
CA LEU A 175 -1.44 -7.08 8.55
C LEU A 175 -2.17 -8.21 9.31
N ASN A 176 -2.01 -9.42 8.81
CA ASN A 176 -2.55 -10.67 9.34
C ASN A 176 -1.38 -11.62 9.61
N LYS A 177 -1.26 -12.12 10.85
CA LYS A 177 -0.15 -12.97 11.27
C LYS A 177 0.01 -14.22 10.40
N ASP A 178 -1.10 -14.82 9.94
CA ASP A 178 -1.06 -16.02 9.11
C ASP A 178 -0.55 -15.74 7.68
N ILE A 179 -0.42 -14.48 7.28
CA ILE A 179 0.20 -14.06 6.02
C ILE A 179 1.64 -13.65 6.28
N PHE A 180 1.86 -12.62 7.10
CA PHE A 180 3.17 -11.98 7.19
C PHE A 180 4.25 -12.83 7.91
N THR A 181 3.86 -13.87 8.66
CA THR A 181 4.83 -14.83 9.21
C THR A 181 5.32 -15.86 8.18
N HIS A 182 4.68 -15.93 7.00
CA HIS A 182 4.97 -16.93 5.97
C HIS A 182 5.32 -16.34 4.61
N VAL A 183 5.14 -15.04 4.44
CA VAL A 183 5.41 -14.31 3.19
C VAL A 183 6.40 -13.18 3.51
N PRO A 184 7.48 -13.00 2.75
CA PRO A 184 8.53 -12.02 3.04
C PRO A 184 8.09 -10.60 2.64
N LEU A 185 7.00 -10.10 3.27
CA LEU A 185 6.57 -8.72 3.10
C LEU A 185 7.55 -7.77 3.81
N SER A 186 7.94 -6.70 3.15
CA SER A 186 8.73 -5.62 3.76
C SER A 186 7.88 -4.77 4.70
N SER A 187 6.60 -4.62 4.37
CA SER A 187 5.60 -3.88 5.16
C SER A 187 4.18 -4.34 4.86
N ALA A 188 3.26 -4.06 5.75
CA ALA A 188 1.82 -4.24 5.54
C ALA A 188 1.05 -3.21 6.36
N ASP A 189 -0.20 -2.94 5.98
CA ASP A 189 -1.10 -2.06 6.71
C ASP A 189 -2.33 -2.77 7.25
N SER A 190 -2.97 -2.12 8.21
CA SER A 190 -4.30 -2.48 8.73
C SER A 190 -4.97 -1.29 9.39
N THR A 191 -6.30 -1.24 9.30
CA THR A 191 -7.15 -0.30 10.04
C THR A 191 -7.68 -0.89 11.36
N ASN A 192 -7.16 -2.03 11.82
CA ASN A 192 -7.66 -2.73 13.01
C ASN A 192 -7.54 -1.89 14.31
N VAL A 193 -6.59 -0.96 14.38
CA VAL A 193 -6.42 -0.05 15.54
C VAL A 193 -7.41 1.13 15.48
N ALA A 194 -7.98 1.40 14.31
CA ALA A 194 -8.94 2.49 14.08
C ALA A 194 -10.41 2.10 14.33
N ARG A 195 -10.64 0.86 14.75
CA ARG A 195 -12.00 0.30 14.99
C ARG A 195 -12.29 0.11 16.45
#